data_14d3bc1bf9afead5fc8a3c695a4b6075
#
_entry.id   14d3bc1bf9afead5fc8a3c695a4b6075
#
_cell.length_a   1.000
_cell.length_b   1.000
_cell.length_c   1.000
_cell.angle_alpha   90.00
_cell.angle_beta   90.00
_cell.angle_gamma   90.00
#
_symmetry.space_group_name_H-M   'P 1'
#
loop_
_entity.id
_entity.type
_entity.pdbx_description
1 polymer ?
#
loop_
_entity_poly.entity_id
_entity_poly.type
_entity_poly.pdbx_seq_one_letter_code
_entity_poly.pdbx_strand_id
1 'polypeptide(L)'
;MKKVVSLISMLSLLGSALVLSSCSLFGIRVDEYHFPDRGLRNAVSGYVDEDNNGYLSKEELESSKILPVWGPCYDLSGVEYLTNLETIGFNECYDLSGIEKLTNLKKLDISNTCPDLSAIEGLTNLEEINIENCVFSDTFVFDNEVPVTDLVFRECVFENGFILNNDYVEKVEFGSQGFPTCELSGDFVFTDCDALYEFNASIDSEQGRNCNIDLSGCDNLDWFLIWIETEQTITSVDLSNCSKLRSFSIYEFNKLNSVNKTEITINISGSPNIESVVLSESINELDISDCPYLISASEQTPSEKDYGGLIYESDNGYIDTENEQLVFIK
;
A
#
# COMPACT_ATOMS: atom_id res chain seq x y z
N MET A 1 24.36 35.01 -49.47
CA MET A 1 24.16 33.78 -48.72
C MET A 1 23.87 34.00 -47.21
N LYS A 2 24.55 34.91 -46.48
CA LYS A 2 24.28 35.13 -45.04
C LYS A 2 22.88 35.73 -44.69
N LYS A 3 22.22 36.47 -45.61
CA LYS A 3 20.89 37.02 -45.37
C LYS A 3 19.73 36.05 -45.58
N VAL A 4 19.93 34.98 -46.38
CA VAL A 4 18.91 33.95 -46.65
C VAL A 4 18.86 32.94 -45.49
N VAL A 5 20.01 32.61 -44.86
CA VAL A 5 20.06 31.72 -43.71
C VAL A 5 19.38 32.36 -42.47
N SER A 6 19.48 33.67 -42.30
CA SER A 6 18.80 34.41 -41.25
C SER A 6 17.29 34.45 -41.40
N LEU A 7 16.75 34.46 -42.65
CA LEU A 7 15.32 34.44 -42.90
C LEU A 7 14.71 33.05 -42.63
N ILE A 8 15.43 31.98 -42.96
CA ILE A 8 14.95 30.59 -42.74
C ILE A 8 14.94 30.26 -41.24
N SER A 9 15.94 30.73 -40.48
CA SER A 9 15.96 30.55 -39.01
C SER A 9 14.88 31.39 -38.28
N MET A 10 14.53 32.56 -38.81
CA MET A 10 13.41 33.36 -38.30
C MET A 10 12.04 32.77 -38.65
N LEU A 11 11.89 32.16 -39.82
CA LEU A 11 10.65 31.49 -40.20
C LEU A 11 10.44 30.18 -39.39
N SER A 12 11.48 29.46 -39.02
CA SER A 12 11.37 28.28 -38.18
C SER A 12 11.03 28.63 -36.71
N LEU A 13 11.55 29.73 -36.19
CA LEU A 13 11.22 30.26 -34.87
C LEU A 13 9.79 30.87 -34.83
N LEU A 14 9.36 31.51 -35.91
CA LEU A 14 7.98 32.00 -36.01
C LEU A 14 6.97 30.86 -36.25
N GLY A 15 7.35 29.79 -36.90
CA GLY A 15 6.54 28.58 -37.06
C GLY A 15 6.30 27.87 -35.75
N SER A 16 7.34 27.68 -34.94
CA SER A 16 7.23 27.09 -33.59
C SER A 16 6.45 27.98 -32.61
N ALA A 17 6.62 29.31 -32.69
CA ALA A 17 5.84 30.25 -31.87
C ALA A 17 4.36 30.35 -32.31
N LEU A 18 4.05 30.14 -33.58
CA LEU A 18 2.68 30.11 -34.09
C LEU A 18 1.97 28.78 -33.77
N VAL A 19 2.69 27.67 -33.68
CA VAL A 19 2.13 26.37 -33.26
C VAL A 19 1.84 26.40 -31.74
N LEU A 20 2.72 27.02 -30.94
CA LEU A 20 2.47 27.21 -29.51
C LEU A 20 1.36 28.24 -29.20
N SER A 21 1.14 29.23 -30.07
CA SER A 21 0.05 30.21 -29.91
C SER A 21 -1.29 29.73 -30.45
N SER A 22 -1.32 28.75 -31.37
CA SER A 22 -2.57 28.16 -31.86
C SER A 22 -3.15 27.14 -30.90
N CYS A 23 -2.33 26.45 -30.10
CA CYS A 23 -2.80 25.59 -29.00
C CYS A 23 -3.54 26.37 -27.91
N SER A 24 -3.20 27.65 -27.70
CA SER A 24 -3.87 28.48 -26.67
C SER A 24 -5.25 29.01 -27.08
N LEU A 25 -5.64 28.89 -28.35
CA LEU A 25 -6.91 29.40 -28.86
C LEU A 25 -7.98 28.30 -29.05
N PHE A 26 -7.57 27.04 -29.19
CA PHE A 26 -8.48 25.91 -29.49
C PHE A 26 -8.42 24.74 -28.51
N GLY A 27 -7.56 24.82 -27.48
CA GLY A 27 -7.35 23.70 -26.56
C GLY A 27 -6.42 22.61 -27.11
N ILE A 28 -6.27 21.51 -26.35
CA ILE A 28 -5.48 20.33 -26.72
C ILE A 28 -6.40 19.34 -27.41
N ARG A 29 -6.05 18.90 -28.63
CA ARG A 29 -6.89 17.97 -29.37
C ARG A 29 -6.79 16.57 -28.80
N VAL A 30 -7.92 15.89 -28.64
CA VAL A 30 -7.99 14.49 -28.22
C VAL A 30 -7.84 13.59 -29.43
N ASP A 31 -6.60 13.35 -29.86
CA ASP A 31 -6.27 12.55 -31.04
C ASP A 31 -5.02 11.68 -30.82
N GLU A 32 -4.65 10.88 -31.82
CA GLU A 32 -3.51 9.97 -31.77
C GLU A 32 -2.15 10.67 -31.70
N TYR A 33 -2.10 11.95 -32.02
CA TYR A 33 -0.87 12.73 -31.93
C TYR A 33 -0.59 13.21 -30.50
N HIS A 34 -1.64 13.63 -29.76
CA HIS A 34 -1.50 14.13 -28.40
C HIS A 34 -1.64 13.03 -27.34
N PHE A 35 -2.45 12.01 -27.61
CA PHE A 35 -2.69 10.85 -26.77
C PHE A 35 -2.57 9.58 -27.62
N PRO A 36 -1.35 9.09 -27.89
CA PRO A 36 -1.12 7.96 -28.80
C PRO A 36 -1.77 6.67 -28.30
N ASP A 37 -1.75 6.42 -26.99
CA ASP A 37 -2.40 5.24 -26.44
C ASP A 37 -3.93 5.33 -26.53
N ARG A 38 -4.55 4.22 -26.97
CA ARG A 38 -6.00 4.19 -27.16
C ARG A 38 -6.76 4.17 -25.83
N GLY A 39 -6.24 3.45 -24.83
CA GLY A 39 -6.84 3.36 -23.50
C GLY A 39 -6.88 4.73 -22.83
N LEU A 40 -5.72 5.40 -22.80
CA LEU A 40 -5.60 6.77 -22.27
C LEU A 40 -6.48 7.74 -23.04
N ARG A 41 -6.42 7.73 -24.40
CA ARG A 41 -7.25 8.61 -25.25
C ARG A 41 -8.74 8.44 -25.02
N ASN A 42 -9.21 7.20 -24.85
CA ASN A 42 -10.62 6.94 -24.56
C ASN A 42 -11.02 7.47 -23.18
N ALA A 43 -10.15 7.30 -22.17
CA ALA A 43 -10.38 7.84 -20.85
C ALA A 43 -10.44 9.38 -20.87
N VAL A 44 -9.50 10.02 -21.54
CA VAL A 44 -9.47 11.48 -21.70
C VAL A 44 -10.73 11.97 -22.41
N SER A 45 -11.13 11.33 -23.51
CA SER A 45 -12.37 11.68 -24.23
C SER A 45 -13.63 11.46 -23.40
N GLY A 46 -13.64 10.50 -22.49
CA GLY A 46 -14.83 10.19 -21.70
C GLY A 46 -14.96 10.95 -20.38
N TYR A 47 -13.83 11.38 -19.81
CA TYR A 47 -13.81 11.98 -18.47
C TYR A 47 -13.28 13.42 -18.41
N VAL A 48 -12.55 13.87 -19.43
CA VAL A 48 -11.92 15.19 -19.47
C VAL A 48 -12.57 16.10 -20.53
N ASP A 49 -12.88 15.59 -21.73
CA ASP A 49 -13.60 16.29 -22.80
C ASP A 49 -15.11 16.29 -22.48
N GLU A 50 -15.53 17.18 -21.58
CA GLU A 50 -16.90 17.19 -21.02
C GLU A 50 -17.97 17.51 -22.09
N ASP A 51 -17.66 18.40 -23.03
CA ASP A 51 -18.58 18.82 -24.09
C ASP A 51 -18.50 17.92 -25.33
N ASN A 52 -17.57 16.95 -25.35
CA ASN A 52 -17.35 15.97 -26.42
C ASN A 52 -17.04 16.63 -27.79
N ASN A 53 -16.35 17.76 -27.77
CA ASN A 53 -15.99 18.47 -29.01
C ASN A 53 -14.66 17.99 -29.63
N GLY A 54 -13.94 17.10 -28.93
CA GLY A 54 -12.65 16.54 -29.36
C GLY A 54 -11.45 17.45 -29.07
N TYR A 55 -11.62 18.45 -28.21
CA TYR A 55 -10.58 19.35 -27.74
C TYR A 55 -10.73 19.58 -26.25
N LEU A 56 -9.61 19.61 -25.52
CA LEU A 56 -9.59 19.97 -24.12
C LEU A 56 -9.40 21.48 -23.99
N SER A 57 -10.42 22.17 -23.57
CA SER A 57 -10.36 23.58 -23.22
C SER A 57 -9.53 23.80 -21.95
N LYS A 58 -9.19 25.03 -21.67
CA LYS A 58 -8.49 25.37 -20.43
C LYS A 58 -9.36 25.06 -19.22
N GLU A 59 -10.65 25.33 -19.30
CA GLU A 59 -11.65 25.08 -18.28
C GLU A 59 -11.75 23.57 -17.95
N GLU A 60 -11.77 22.70 -18.94
CA GLU A 60 -11.80 21.24 -18.77
C GLU A 60 -10.50 20.72 -18.15
N LEU A 61 -9.34 21.22 -18.58
CA LEU A 61 -8.05 20.89 -17.97
C LEU A 61 -7.94 21.34 -16.51
N GLU A 62 -8.52 22.49 -16.17
CA GLU A 62 -8.51 23.02 -14.79
C GLU A 62 -9.51 22.28 -13.88
N SER A 63 -10.65 21.85 -14.42
CA SER A 63 -11.70 21.13 -13.66
C SER A 63 -11.39 19.65 -13.46
N SER A 64 -10.59 19.03 -14.35
CA SER A 64 -10.32 17.60 -14.31
C SER A 64 -9.41 17.22 -13.16
N LYS A 65 -9.98 16.51 -12.19
CA LYS A 65 -9.29 16.07 -10.98
C LYS A 65 -9.08 14.56 -10.91
N ILE A 66 -9.88 13.79 -11.65
CA ILE A 66 -9.90 12.33 -11.57
C ILE A 66 -9.91 11.76 -12.98
N LEU A 67 -9.02 10.82 -13.26
CA LEU A 67 -8.96 10.09 -14.51
C LEU A 67 -8.86 8.58 -14.29
N PRO A 68 -9.96 7.82 -14.45
CA PRO A 68 -9.90 6.36 -14.48
C PRO A 68 -9.64 5.85 -15.89
N VAL A 69 -8.58 5.05 -16.06
CA VAL A 69 -8.21 4.41 -17.33
C VAL A 69 -8.58 2.93 -17.26
N TRP A 70 -9.75 2.55 -17.75
CA TRP A 70 -10.33 1.20 -17.61
C TRP A 70 -9.78 0.16 -18.61
N GLY A 71 -9.13 0.59 -19.66
CA GLY A 71 -8.56 -0.31 -20.67
C GLY A 71 -7.06 -0.43 -20.53
N PRO A 72 -6.45 -1.42 -21.22
CA PRO A 72 -5.00 -1.53 -21.27
C PRO A 72 -4.37 -0.22 -21.75
N CYS A 73 -3.34 0.22 -21.03
CA CYS A 73 -2.58 1.42 -21.33
C CYS A 73 -1.08 1.07 -21.36
N TYR A 74 -0.46 1.32 -22.50
CA TYR A 74 0.96 0.97 -22.74
C TYR A 74 1.85 2.20 -22.91
N ASP A 75 1.25 3.39 -23.02
CA ASP A 75 1.97 4.64 -23.26
C ASP A 75 1.16 5.79 -22.65
N LEU A 76 1.73 6.45 -21.65
CA LEU A 76 1.12 7.60 -20.97
C LEU A 76 1.44 8.94 -21.64
N SER A 77 2.05 8.96 -22.84
CA SER A 77 2.27 10.20 -23.58
C SER A 77 0.97 10.99 -23.74
N GLY A 78 1.00 12.25 -23.37
CA GLY A 78 -0.17 13.13 -23.30
C GLY A 78 -0.72 13.33 -21.90
N VAL A 79 -0.42 12.45 -20.95
CA VAL A 79 -0.87 12.63 -19.55
C VAL A 79 -0.31 13.92 -18.94
N GLU A 80 0.85 14.37 -19.40
CA GLU A 80 1.51 15.60 -18.98
C GLU A 80 0.69 16.88 -19.26
N TYR A 81 -0.34 16.80 -20.10
CA TYR A 81 -1.28 17.91 -20.28
C TYR A 81 -2.28 18.04 -19.11
N LEU A 82 -2.47 16.98 -18.33
CA LEU A 82 -3.50 16.86 -17.30
C LEU A 82 -2.93 17.19 -15.90
N THR A 83 -2.16 18.27 -15.79
CA THR A 83 -1.39 18.63 -14.58
C THR A 83 -2.25 18.93 -13.35
N ASN A 84 -3.57 19.07 -13.49
CA ASN A 84 -4.48 19.34 -12.38
C ASN A 84 -5.09 18.06 -11.78
N LEU A 85 -4.72 16.87 -12.31
CA LEU A 85 -5.18 15.61 -11.74
C LEU A 85 -4.70 15.45 -10.30
N GLU A 86 -5.64 15.03 -9.47
CA GLU A 86 -5.40 14.66 -8.06
C GLU A 86 -5.52 13.15 -7.87
N THR A 87 -6.25 12.45 -8.76
CA THR A 87 -6.38 10.99 -8.74
C THR A 87 -6.25 10.44 -10.17
N ILE A 88 -5.44 9.40 -10.34
CA ILE A 88 -5.39 8.61 -11.56
C ILE A 88 -5.49 7.13 -11.21
N GLY A 89 -6.28 6.38 -11.99
CA GLY A 89 -6.43 4.94 -11.83
C GLY A 89 -6.23 4.17 -13.11
N PHE A 90 -5.50 3.07 -13.05
CA PHE A 90 -5.20 2.20 -14.18
C PHE A 90 -5.68 0.78 -13.93
N ASN A 91 -6.44 0.21 -14.85
CA ASN A 91 -6.82 -1.20 -14.79
C ASN A 91 -5.75 -2.14 -15.37
N GLU A 92 -4.99 -1.73 -16.35
CA GLU A 92 -3.85 -2.47 -16.92
C GLU A 92 -2.84 -1.46 -17.44
N CYS A 93 -1.85 -1.06 -16.64
CA CYS A 93 -0.79 -0.15 -17.05
C CYS A 93 0.57 -0.79 -16.81
N TYR A 94 1.36 -0.92 -17.85
CA TYR A 94 2.65 -1.61 -17.80
C TYR A 94 3.85 -0.67 -17.66
N ASP A 95 3.65 0.63 -17.91
CA ASP A 95 4.68 1.65 -17.83
C ASP A 95 4.07 2.95 -17.28
N LEU A 96 4.58 3.42 -16.15
CA LEU A 96 4.14 4.66 -15.51
C LEU A 96 4.94 5.89 -15.98
N SER A 97 5.84 5.75 -16.95
CA SER A 97 6.62 6.88 -17.46
C SER A 97 5.70 8.00 -17.95
N GLY A 98 5.92 9.21 -17.48
CA GLY A 98 5.07 10.39 -17.75
C GLY A 98 4.24 10.82 -16.54
N ILE A 99 3.93 9.91 -15.58
CA ILE A 99 3.17 10.26 -14.38
C ILE A 99 3.92 11.26 -13.49
N GLU A 100 5.25 11.31 -13.58
CA GLU A 100 6.11 12.24 -12.83
C GLU A 100 5.83 13.73 -13.14
N LYS A 101 5.04 14.02 -14.19
CA LYS A 101 4.57 15.37 -14.52
C LYS A 101 3.32 15.79 -13.74
N LEU A 102 2.63 14.84 -13.12
CA LEU A 102 1.37 15.06 -12.39
C LEU A 102 1.65 15.48 -10.94
N THR A 103 2.31 16.61 -10.76
CA THR A 103 2.77 17.07 -9.43
C THR A 103 1.65 17.38 -8.43
N ASN A 104 0.38 17.45 -8.87
CA ASN A 104 -0.78 17.62 -8.01
C ASN A 104 -1.42 16.27 -7.62
N LEU A 105 -0.85 15.15 -8.07
CA LEU A 105 -1.40 13.82 -7.80
C LEU A 105 -1.30 13.52 -6.31
N LYS A 106 -2.43 13.07 -5.74
CA LYS A 106 -2.58 12.65 -4.35
C LYS A 106 -2.84 11.16 -4.22
N LYS A 107 -3.47 10.56 -5.25
CA LYS A 107 -3.86 9.16 -5.23
C LYS A 107 -3.56 8.47 -6.55
N LEU A 108 -2.93 7.29 -6.44
CA LEU A 108 -2.62 6.39 -7.55
C LEU A 108 -3.25 5.03 -7.31
N ASP A 109 -4.16 4.63 -8.20
CA ASP A 109 -4.78 3.31 -8.20
C ASP A 109 -4.21 2.47 -9.36
N ILE A 110 -3.72 1.26 -9.08
CA ILE A 110 -3.14 0.33 -10.05
C ILE A 110 -3.81 -1.03 -9.89
N SER A 111 -4.35 -1.58 -10.98
CA SER A 111 -4.97 -2.92 -10.95
C SER A 111 -4.46 -3.80 -12.08
N ASN A 112 -4.37 -5.10 -11.83
CA ASN A 112 -4.04 -6.16 -12.81
C ASN A 112 -2.64 -6.08 -13.44
N THR A 113 -1.78 -5.21 -12.95
CA THR A 113 -0.38 -5.08 -13.39
C THR A 113 0.49 -4.63 -12.23
N CYS A 114 1.77 -4.97 -12.28
CA CYS A 114 2.76 -4.58 -11.27
C CYS A 114 3.86 -3.75 -11.97
N PRO A 115 3.60 -2.47 -12.30
CA PRO A 115 4.62 -1.62 -12.92
C PRO A 115 5.72 -1.25 -11.92
N ASP A 116 6.85 -0.85 -12.46
CA ASP A 116 7.91 -0.19 -11.69
C ASP A 116 7.38 1.15 -11.15
N LEU A 117 7.48 1.36 -9.84
CA LEU A 117 7.03 2.58 -9.18
C LEU A 117 8.07 3.71 -9.20
N SER A 118 9.22 3.55 -9.83
CA SER A 118 10.25 4.62 -9.88
C SER A 118 9.74 5.95 -10.47
N ALA A 119 8.73 5.88 -11.34
CA ALA A 119 8.10 7.08 -11.93
C ALA A 119 7.35 7.97 -10.90
N ILE A 120 7.05 7.46 -9.70
CA ILE A 120 6.43 8.30 -8.65
C ILE A 120 7.43 9.18 -7.91
N GLU A 121 8.73 8.95 -8.06
CA GLU A 121 9.75 9.77 -7.46
C GLU A 121 9.55 11.25 -7.83
N GLY A 122 9.48 12.10 -6.83
CA GLY A 122 9.22 13.54 -7.02
C GLY A 122 7.75 13.94 -7.00
N LEU A 123 6.79 13.03 -6.86
CA LEU A 123 5.37 13.33 -6.63
C LEU A 123 5.15 13.72 -5.15
N THR A 124 5.52 14.94 -4.81
CA THR A 124 5.55 15.44 -3.42
C THR A 124 4.17 15.64 -2.77
N ASN A 125 3.09 15.46 -3.53
CA ASN A 125 1.71 15.55 -3.04
C ASN A 125 1.01 14.18 -3.03
N LEU A 126 1.72 13.09 -3.38
CA LEU A 126 1.13 11.76 -3.41
C LEU A 126 0.96 11.24 -1.97
N GLU A 127 -0.28 10.95 -1.61
CA GLU A 127 -0.71 10.55 -0.27
C GLU A 127 -1.08 9.07 -0.20
N GLU A 128 -1.68 8.52 -1.27
CA GLU A 128 -2.24 7.17 -1.27
C GLU A 128 -1.86 6.38 -2.53
N ILE A 129 -1.40 5.14 -2.34
CA ILE A 129 -1.18 4.17 -3.43
C ILE A 129 -2.01 2.92 -3.13
N ASN A 130 -2.91 2.58 -4.06
CA ASN A 130 -3.65 1.32 -4.04
C ASN A 130 -3.18 0.42 -5.17
N ILE A 131 -2.84 -0.83 -4.83
CA ILE A 131 -2.43 -1.85 -5.79
C ILE A 131 -3.36 -3.06 -5.64
N GLU A 132 -3.96 -3.49 -6.73
CA GLU A 132 -4.95 -4.56 -6.72
C GLU A 132 -4.65 -5.63 -7.78
N ASN A 133 -4.84 -6.90 -7.41
CA ASN A 133 -4.68 -8.06 -8.30
C ASN A 133 -3.30 -8.09 -8.99
N CYS A 134 -2.24 -7.98 -8.19
CA CYS A 134 -0.85 -7.98 -8.64
C CYS A 134 -0.07 -9.18 -8.07
N VAL A 135 0.84 -9.73 -8.87
CA VAL A 135 1.77 -10.77 -8.44
C VAL A 135 3.20 -10.20 -8.44
N PHE A 136 3.78 -10.10 -7.26
CA PHE A 136 5.16 -9.68 -7.05
C PHE A 136 6.04 -10.93 -6.94
N SER A 137 6.70 -11.30 -8.05
CA SER A 137 7.55 -12.49 -8.12
C SER A 137 8.92 -12.27 -7.47
N ASP A 138 9.38 -11.03 -7.41
CA ASP A 138 10.57 -10.62 -6.65
C ASP A 138 10.13 -9.94 -5.35
N THR A 139 11.07 -9.70 -4.43
CA THR A 139 10.81 -8.90 -3.23
C THR A 139 10.32 -7.51 -3.64
N PHE A 140 9.14 -7.12 -3.19
CA PHE A 140 8.67 -5.75 -3.38
C PHE A 140 9.41 -4.80 -2.44
N VAL A 141 10.01 -3.76 -2.99
CA VAL A 141 10.78 -2.78 -2.21
C VAL A 141 10.18 -1.39 -2.39
N PHE A 142 9.83 -0.74 -1.29
CA PHE A 142 9.40 0.65 -1.24
C PHE A 142 10.33 1.42 -0.30
N ASP A 143 11.36 2.01 -0.88
CA ASP A 143 12.48 2.67 -0.19
C ASP A 143 12.73 4.10 -0.68
N ASN A 144 11.69 4.78 -1.14
CA ASN A 144 11.77 6.13 -1.68
C ASN A 144 11.32 7.19 -0.65
N GLU A 145 11.63 8.46 -0.94
CA GLU A 145 11.26 9.61 -0.09
C GLU A 145 9.91 10.25 -0.49
N VAL A 146 9.06 9.52 -1.22
CA VAL A 146 7.72 10.01 -1.58
C VAL A 146 6.85 10.03 -0.34
N PRO A 147 6.13 11.14 -0.05
CA PRO A 147 5.39 11.31 1.19
C PRO A 147 4.03 10.58 1.18
N VAL A 148 4.05 9.33 0.73
CA VAL A 148 2.87 8.45 0.75
C VAL A 148 2.56 8.09 2.20
N THR A 149 1.32 8.33 2.61
CA THR A 149 0.84 7.99 3.95
C THR A 149 0.16 6.62 3.98
N ASP A 150 -0.50 6.23 2.90
CA ASP A 150 -1.29 5.01 2.82
C ASP A 150 -0.83 4.09 1.69
N LEU A 151 -0.36 2.89 2.03
CA LEU A 151 -0.07 1.80 1.11
C LEU A 151 -1.10 0.69 1.26
N VAL A 152 -1.87 0.44 0.21
CA VAL A 152 -2.97 -0.54 0.26
C VAL A 152 -2.83 -1.54 -0.87
N PHE A 153 -2.80 -2.82 -0.51
CA PHE A 153 -2.71 -3.95 -1.43
C PHE A 153 -3.96 -4.82 -1.31
N ARG A 154 -4.59 -5.17 -2.44
CA ARG A 154 -5.77 -6.05 -2.49
C ARG A 154 -5.60 -7.14 -3.52
N GLU A 155 -6.00 -8.36 -3.22
CA GLU A 155 -5.83 -9.52 -4.12
C GLU A 155 -4.39 -9.68 -4.65
N CYS A 156 -3.40 -9.24 -3.88
CA CYS A 156 -2.00 -9.28 -4.29
C CYS A 156 -1.31 -10.55 -3.77
N VAL A 157 -0.37 -11.05 -4.56
CA VAL A 157 0.49 -12.18 -4.21
C VAL A 157 1.92 -11.69 -4.09
N PHE A 158 2.52 -11.85 -2.92
CA PHE A 158 3.93 -11.58 -2.67
C PHE A 158 4.68 -12.91 -2.58
N GLU A 159 5.46 -13.25 -3.60
CA GLU A 159 6.15 -14.54 -3.65
C GLU A 159 7.46 -14.56 -2.87
N ASN A 160 8.11 -13.41 -2.70
CA ASN A 160 9.47 -13.32 -2.13
C ASN A 160 9.64 -12.15 -1.14
N GLY A 161 8.56 -11.74 -0.44
CA GLY A 161 8.61 -10.77 0.64
C GLY A 161 8.37 -9.33 0.23
N PHE A 162 8.51 -8.46 1.22
CA PHE A 162 8.21 -7.03 1.14
C PHE A 162 9.18 -6.26 2.03
N ILE A 163 9.72 -5.16 1.53
CA ILE A 163 10.58 -4.26 2.29
C ILE A 163 9.99 -2.85 2.21
N LEU A 164 9.69 -2.29 3.36
CA LEU A 164 9.34 -0.89 3.51
C LEU A 164 10.45 -0.16 4.26
N ASN A 165 10.96 0.89 3.64
CA ASN A 165 11.90 1.83 4.25
C ASN A 165 11.45 3.25 3.85
N ASN A 166 10.52 3.81 4.63
CA ASN A 166 9.93 5.11 4.32
C ASN A 166 9.37 5.75 5.59
N ASP A 167 9.85 6.95 5.91
CA ASP A 167 9.49 7.70 7.11
C ASP A 167 8.10 8.35 7.07
N TYR A 168 7.40 8.31 5.94
CA TYR A 168 6.11 8.98 5.76
C TYR A 168 4.92 8.03 5.83
N VAL A 169 5.13 6.73 5.56
CA VAL A 169 4.02 5.78 5.54
C VAL A 169 3.45 5.60 6.92
N GLU A 170 2.19 5.99 7.06
CA GLU A 170 1.42 5.96 8.29
C GLU A 170 0.62 4.67 8.42
N LYS A 171 0.15 4.14 7.29
CA LYS A 171 -0.69 2.94 7.23
C LYS A 171 -0.25 1.99 6.13
N VAL A 172 -0.19 0.69 6.47
CA VAL A 172 -0.03 -0.41 5.51
C VAL A 172 -1.18 -1.39 5.65
N GLU A 173 -1.82 -1.73 4.53
CA GLU A 173 -2.94 -2.67 4.47
C GLU A 173 -2.73 -3.73 3.39
N PHE A 174 -2.75 -5.01 3.77
CA PHE A 174 -2.74 -6.16 2.88
C PHE A 174 -4.10 -6.86 2.92
N GLY A 175 -4.97 -6.56 1.94
CA GLY A 175 -6.37 -6.99 1.98
C GLY A 175 -7.17 -6.27 3.07
N SER A 176 -8.46 -6.55 3.16
CA SER A 176 -9.32 -6.02 4.23
C SER A 176 -10.30 -7.06 4.72
N GLN A 177 -10.76 -6.93 5.97
CA GLN A 177 -11.70 -7.87 6.58
C GLN A 177 -12.95 -8.10 5.72
N GLY A 178 -13.17 -9.36 5.31
CA GLY A 178 -14.34 -9.77 4.52
C GLY A 178 -14.29 -9.37 3.04
N PHE A 179 -13.12 -8.98 2.52
CA PHE A 179 -12.85 -8.59 1.13
C PHE A 179 -11.51 -9.17 0.65
N PRO A 180 -11.11 -8.85 -0.60
CA PRO A 180 -9.99 -9.53 -1.26
C PRO A 180 -8.74 -9.59 -0.38
N THR A 181 -8.34 -10.79 -0.06
CA THR A 181 -7.17 -11.14 0.75
C THR A 181 -5.90 -11.06 -0.06
N CYS A 182 -4.75 -10.98 0.61
CA CYS A 182 -3.44 -11.10 -0.02
C CYS A 182 -2.79 -12.45 0.32
N GLU A 183 -1.96 -12.96 -0.59
CA GLU A 183 -1.06 -14.09 -0.29
C GLU A 183 0.33 -13.55 0.03
N LEU A 184 0.84 -13.85 1.24
CA LEU A 184 2.14 -13.37 1.69
C LEU A 184 3.13 -14.54 1.80
N SER A 185 4.35 -14.37 1.23
CA SER A 185 5.44 -15.33 1.34
C SER A 185 6.78 -14.62 1.47
N GLY A 186 7.68 -15.16 2.28
CA GLY A 186 8.99 -14.56 2.53
C GLY A 186 9.01 -13.59 3.69
N ASP A 187 10.01 -12.73 3.72
CA ASP A 187 10.22 -11.79 4.82
C ASP A 187 9.57 -10.43 4.52
N PHE A 188 8.75 -9.96 5.43
CA PHE A 188 8.11 -8.64 5.43
C PHE A 188 8.82 -7.79 6.46
N VAL A 189 9.65 -6.86 6.01
CA VAL A 189 10.58 -6.08 6.85
C VAL A 189 10.26 -4.59 6.74
N PHE A 190 10.09 -3.96 7.89
CA PHE A 190 9.78 -2.54 8.04
C PHE A 190 10.93 -1.86 8.77
N THR A 191 11.69 -1.04 8.06
CA THR A 191 12.84 -0.31 8.61
C THR A 191 12.66 1.18 8.41
N ASP A 192 13.12 1.97 9.39
CA ASP A 192 12.98 3.44 9.36
C ASP A 192 11.54 3.89 9.03
N CYS A 193 10.53 3.19 9.63
CA CYS A 193 9.11 3.46 9.44
C CYS A 193 8.56 4.25 10.64
N ASP A 194 9.16 5.41 10.91
CA ASP A 194 8.85 6.22 12.10
C ASP A 194 7.43 6.76 12.12
N ALA A 195 6.77 6.93 10.97
CA ALA A 195 5.39 7.40 10.91
C ALA A 195 4.36 6.27 11.05
N LEU A 196 4.75 5.00 10.84
CA LEU A 196 3.82 3.88 10.78
C LEU A 196 3.06 3.69 12.09
N TYR A 197 1.74 3.92 12.09
CA TYR A 197 0.89 3.73 13.26
C TYR A 197 -0.12 2.59 13.09
N GLU A 198 -0.40 2.13 11.88
CA GLU A 198 -1.41 1.08 11.61
C GLU A 198 -0.89 0.04 10.61
N PHE A 199 -0.92 -1.22 11.03
CA PHE A 199 -0.65 -2.37 10.17
C PHE A 199 -1.85 -3.30 10.19
N ASN A 200 -2.45 -3.55 9.03
CA ASN A 200 -3.55 -4.47 8.86
C ASN A 200 -3.25 -5.49 7.74
N ALA A 201 -3.55 -6.75 7.98
CA ALA A 201 -3.47 -7.78 6.96
C ALA A 201 -4.66 -8.75 7.04
N SER A 202 -5.28 -9.01 5.89
CA SER A 202 -6.20 -10.13 5.69
C SER A 202 -5.56 -11.08 4.69
N ILE A 203 -5.20 -12.28 5.17
CA ILE A 203 -4.29 -13.17 4.47
C ILE A 203 -5.00 -14.48 4.17
N ASP A 204 -4.89 -14.92 2.93
CA ASP A 204 -5.32 -16.22 2.46
C ASP A 204 -4.22 -16.86 1.62
N SER A 205 -3.99 -18.15 1.73
CA SER A 205 -3.06 -18.86 0.86
C SER A 205 -3.49 -20.30 0.67
N GLU A 206 -3.81 -20.65 -0.55
CA GLU A 206 -4.09 -22.04 -0.93
C GLU A 206 -2.82 -22.93 -0.93
N GLN A 207 -1.62 -22.36 -0.81
CA GLN A 207 -0.34 -23.06 -1.01
C GLN A 207 0.52 -23.21 0.26
N GLY A 208 0.05 -22.77 1.44
CA GLY A 208 0.78 -22.91 2.71
C GLY A 208 2.18 -22.27 2.66
N ARG A 209 2.27 -21.04 2.17
CA ARG A 209 3.54 -20.29 2.06
C ARG A 209 3.94 -19.72 3.41
N ASN A 210 5.23 -19.81 3.75
CA ASN A 210 5.76 -19.26 4.99
C ASN A 210 6.00 -17.75 4.87
N CYS A 211 5.62 -17.00 5.92
CA CYS A 211 5.79 -15.57 6.01
C CYS A 211 6.37 -15.18 7.38
N ASN A 212 7.36 -14.31 7.41
CA ASN A 212 7.85 -13.64 8.61
C ASN A 212 7.52 -12.15 8.50
N ILE A 213 7.06 -11.56 9.60
CA ILE A 213 6.71 -10.14 9.67
C ILE A 213 7.56 -9.48 10.75
N ASP A 214 8.39 -8.52 10.37
CA ASP A 214 9.28 -7.80 11.26
C ASP A 214 8.95 -6.29 11.21
N LEU A 215 8.31 -5.80 12.27
CA LEU A 215 8.05 -4.39 12.54
C LEU A 215 8.81 -3.92 13.79
N SER A 216 9.87 -4.62 14.15
CA SER A 216 10.63 -4.28 15.35
C SER A 216 11.16 -2.84 15.32
N GLY A 217 10.91 -2.09 16.37
CA GLY A 217 11.33 -0.69 16.46
C GLY A 217 10.44 0.31 15.70
N CYS A 218 9.29 -0.09 15.16
CA CYS A 218 8.28 0.86 14.65
C CYS A 218 7.65 1.61 15.81
N ASP A 219 8.33 2.65 16.29
CA ASP A 219 8.03 3.36 17.55
C ASP A 219 6.64 3.98 17.62
N ASN A 220 6.05 4.33 16.47
CA ASN A 220 4.72 4.92 16.39
C ASN A 220 3.61 3.91 16.15
N LEU A 221 3.93 2.64 15.92
CA LEU A 221 2.93 1.61 15.70
C LEU A 221 2.01 1.52 16.94
N ASP A 222 0.72 1.78 16.72
CA ASP A 222 -0.33 1.77 17.74
C ASP A 222 -1.26 0.56 17.58
N TRP A 223 -1.50 0.16 16.32
CA TRP A 223 -2.45 -0.87 15.95
C TRP A 223 -1.84 -1.92 15.02
N PHE A 224 -1.90 -3.19 15.42
CA PHE A 224 -1.50 -4.34 14.62
C PHE A 224 -2.63 -5.35 14.55
N LEU A 225 -3.05 -5.72 13.34
CA LEU A 225 -4.15 -6.64 13.12
C LEU A 225 -3.88 -7.58 11.96
N ILE A 226 -3.99 -8.89 12.20
CA ILE A 226 -3.96 -9.91 11.16
C ILE A 226 -5.21 -10.78 11.22
N TRP A 227 -5.81 -11.02 10.06
CA TRP A 227 -6.86 -11.99 9.81
C TRP A 227 -6.31 -13.10 8.93
N ILE A 228 -6.33 -14.35 9.41
CA ILE A 228 -5.89 -15.53 8.65
C ILE A 228 -7.15 -16.29 8.24
N GLU A 229 -7.41 -16.39 6.93
CA GLU A 229 -8.64 -17.01 6.43
C GLU A 229 -8.48 -18.50 6.10
N THR A 230 -7.28 -18.95 5.72
CA THR A 230 -7.00 -20.35 5.40
C THR A 230 -5.64 -20.84 5.94
N GLU A 231 -5.02 -21.82 5.29
CA GLU A 231 -3.78 -22.48 5.73
C GLU A 231 -2.50 -21.60 5.55
N GLN A 232 -2.62 -20.27 5.57
CA GLN A 232 -1.47 -19.37 5.53
C GLN A 232 -0.55 -19.64 6.71
N THR A 233 0.73 -19.74 6.45
CA THR A 233 1.74 -20.05 7.44
C THR A 233 2.53 -18.80 7.81
N ILE A 234 2.05 -18.00 8.78
CA ILE A 234 2.90 -17.04 9.47
C ILE A 234 3.80 -17.84 10.40
N THR A 235 5.11 -17.65 10.24
CA THR A 235 6.11 -18.35 11.06
C THR A 235 6.54 -17.51 12.25
N SER A 236 6.72 -16.21 12.02
CA SER A 236 7.07 -15.28 13.10
C SER A 236 6.49 -13.88 12.89
N VAL A 237 6.25 -13.20 14.00
CA VAL A 237 5.89 -11.79 14.06
C VAL A 237 6.78 -11.13 15.11
N ASP A 238 7.60 -10.16 14.70
CA ASP A 238 8.42 -9.36 15.61
C ASP A 238 7.85 -7.94 15.70
N LEU A 239 7.38 -7.58 16.87
CA LEU A 239 6.85 -6.28 17.28
C LEU A 239 7.63 -5.72 18.46
N SER A 240 8.87 -6.20 18.66
CA SER A 240 9.70 -5.77 19.79
C SER A 240 10.03 -4.28 19.68
N ASN A 241 10.09 -3.63 20.81
CA ASN A 241 10.39 -2.20 20.95
C ASN A 241 9.41 -1.26 20.23
N CYS A 242 8.18 -1.71 19.91
CA CYS A 242 7.11 -0.85 19.44
C CYS A 242 6.53 -0.04 20.59
N SER A 243 7.15 1.09 20.92
CA SER A 243 6.94 1.80 22.18
C SER A 243 5.52 2.37 22.35
N LYS A 244 4.76 2.57 21.26
CA LYS A 244 3.37 3.06 21.30
C LYS A 244 2.32 1.99 21.07
N LEU A 245 2.71 0.75 20.79
CA LEU A 245 1.78 -0.33 20.49
C LEU A 245 0.81 -0.57 21.66
N ARG A 246 -0.49 -0.37 21.42
CA ARG A 246 -1.57 -0.58 22.39
C ARG A 246 -2.41 -1.80 22.09
N SER A 247 -2.60 -2.13 20.81
CA SER A 247 -3.43 -3.24 20.39
C SER A 247 -2.72 -4.15 19.42
N PHE A 248 -2.74 -5.43 19.73
CA PHE A 248 -2.17 -6.50 18.93
C PHE A 248 -3.20 -7.62 18.79
N SER A 249 -3.53 -8.01 17.56
CA SER A 249 -4.57 -9.01 17.31
C SER A 249 -4.23 -9.91 16.12
N ILE A 250 -4.33 -11.22 16.32
CA ILE A 250 -4.28 -12.23 15.26
C ILE A 250 -5.53 -13.10 15.36
N TYR A 251 -6.35 -13.10 14.31
CA TYR A 251 -7.57 -13.89 14.21
C TYR A 251 -7.44 -14.96 13.14
N GLU A 252 -7.90 -16.19 13.46
CA GLU A 252 -8.05 -17.28 12.49
C GLU A 252 -9.54 -17.60 12.29
N PHE A 253 -10.03 -17.54 11.04
CA PHE A 253 -11.44 -17.75 10.75
C PHE A 253 -11.85 -19.21 10.61
N ASN A 254 -10.98 -20.09 10.10
CA ASN A 254 -11.34 -21.48 9.80
C ASN A 254 -10.64 -22.46 10.73
N LYS A 255 -11.36 -22.91 11.75
CA LYS A 255 -11.00 -24.11 12.55
C LYS A 255 -11.19 -25.42 11.73
N LEU A 256 -10.82 -25.45 10.46
CA LEU A 256 -10.88 -26.68 9.67
C LEU A 256 -9.70 -27.55 10.07
N ASN A 257 -9.98 -28.63 10.81
CA ASN A 257 -9.26 -29.89 11.00
C ASN A 257 -7.86 -30.03 10.34
N SER A 258 -7.05 -28.98 10.34
CA SER A 258 -5.71 -29.03 9.78
C SER A 258 -4.81 -29.84 10.71
N VAL A 259 -4.33 -30.96 10.19
CA VAL A 259 -3.42 -31.88 10.87
C VAL A 259 -2.04 -31.22 11.08
N ASN A 260 -1.80 -30.10 10.44
CA ASN A 260 -0.54 -29.34 10.49
C ASN A 260 -0.81 -27.91 11.02
N LYS A 261 -0.93 -27.77 12.33
CA LYS A 261 -0.87 -26.45 12.96
C LYS A 261 0.54 -25.90 12.79
N THR A 262 0.68 -24.76 12.15
CA THR A 262 1.94 -24.03 12.11
C THR A 262 2.12 -23.30 13.43
N GLU A 263 3.28 -23.47 14.00
CA GLU A 263 3.66 -22.80 15.26
C GLU A 263 4.09 -21.37 14.93
N ILE A 264 3.35 -20.37 15.44
CA ILE A 264 3.67 -18.95 15.26
C ILE A 264 4.47 -18.48 16.49
N THR A 265 5.66 -17.95 16.24
CA THR A 265 6.46 -17.27 17.26
C THR A 265 6.19 -15.78 17.22
N ILE A 266 5.89 -15.17 18.36
CA ILE A 266 5.60 -13.74 18.44
C ILE A 266 6.52 -13.12 19.50
N ASN A 267 7.16 -12.01 19.12
CA ASN A 267 7.97 -11.20 20.00
C ASN A 267 7.37 -9.81 20.14
N ILE A 268 6.91 -9.44 21.35
CA ILE A 268 6.42 -8.09 21.67
C ILE A 268 7.26 -7.45 22.81
N SER A 269 8.43 -8.00 23.06
CA SER A 269 9.31 -7.54 24.15
C SER A 269 9.68 -6.06 24.00
N GLY A 270 9.80 -5.35 25.09
CA GLY A 270 10.11 -3.91 25.07
C GLY A 270 9.00 -3.02 24.54
N SER A 271 7.77 -3.52 24.41
CA SER A 271 6.58 -2.75 24.01
C SER A 271 5.69 -2.44 25.24
N PRO A 272 6.03 -1.41 26.03
CA PRO A 272 5.51 -1.25 27.39
C PRO A 272 4.03 -0.84 27.46
N ASN A 273 3.45 -0.33 26.39
CA ASN A 273 2.11 0.26 26.38
C ASN A 273 1.01 -0.69 25.87
N ILE A 274 1.33 -1.97 25.66
CA ILE A 274 0.32 -2.94 25.17
C ILE A 274 -0.75 -3.13 26.25
N GLU A 275 -2.00 -2.82 25.87
CA GLU A 275 -3.19 -2.93 26.70
C GLU A 275 -4.07 -4.12 26.31
N SER A 276 -4.04 -4.51 25.02
CA SER A 276 -4.91 -5.55 24.47
C SER A 276 -4.15 -6.50 23.56
N VAL A 277 -4.27 -7.79 23.84
CA VAL A 277 -3.72 -8.87 23.01
C VAL A 277 -4.82 -9.87 22.73
N VAL A 278 -5.10 -10.11 21.43
CA VAL A 278 -6.01 -11.15 20.96
C VAL A 278 -5.23 -12.14 20.12
N LEU A 279 -5.23 -13.39 20.53
CA LEU A 279 -4.42 -14.44 19.92
C LEU A 279 -5.29 -15.62 19.46
N SER A 280 -4.92 -16.20 18.32
CA SER A 280 -5.47 -17.46 17.85
C SER A 280 -4.88 -18.66 18.58
N GLU A 281 -5.53 -19.83 18.45
CA GLU A 281 -5.05 -21.10 19.06
C GLU A 281 -3.74 -21.64 18.45
N SER A 282 -3.27 -21.08 17.34
CA SER A 282 -2.04 -21.51 16.64
C SER A 282 -0.77 -20.89 17.19
N ILE A 283 -0.88 -19.98 18.13
CA ILE A 283 0.28 -19.31 18.72
C ILE A 283 0.87 -20.20 19.80
N ASN A 284 2.15 -20.53 19.65
CA ASN A 284 2.85 -21.38 20.59
C ASN A 284 3.73 -20.63 21.56
N GLU A 285 4.29 -19.51 21.16
CA GLU A 285 5.24 -18.76 21.93
C GLU A 285 4.98 -17.25 21.77
N LEU A 286 4.93 -16.53 22.87
CA LEU A 286 4.81 -15.08 22.94
C LEU A 286 5.82 -14.57 23.96
N ASP A 287 6.81 -13.80 23.50
CA ASP A 287 7.73 -13.09 24.37
C ASP A 287 7.10 -11.76 24.81
N ILE A 288 6.85 -11.63 26.10
CA ILE A 288 6.26 -10.44 26.75
C ILE A 288 7.24 -9.72 27.68
N SER A 289 8.53 -9.98 27.52
CA SER A 289 9.57 -9.32 28.31
C SER A 289 9.43 -7.80 28.23
N ASP A 290 9.61 -7.12 29.34
CA ASP A 290 9.48 -5.67 29.45
C ASP A 290 8.11 -5.09 29.01
N CYS A 291 7.02 -5.88 29.14
CA CYS A 291 5.64 -5.44 28.93
C CYS A 291 4.88 -5.27 30.26
N PRO A 292 5.16 -4.24 31.06
CA PRO A 292 4.71 -4.14 32.46
C PRO A 292 3.18 -4.04 32.59
N TYR A 293 2.47 -3.42 31.67
CA TYR A 293 1.01 -3.36 31.72
C TYR A 293 0.37 -4.73 31.49
N LEU A 294 0.89 -5.48 30.54
CA LEU A 294 0.42 -6.82 30.23
C LEU A 294 0.65 -7.78 31.40
N ILE A 295 1.84 -7.72 31.98
CA ILE A 295 2.20 -8.53 33.18
C ILE A 295 1.30 -8.17 34.37
N SER A 296 1.06 -6.89 34.63
CA SER A 296 0.19 -6.45 35.73
C SER A 296 -1.28 -6.82 35.53
N ALA A 297 -1.76 -6.85 34.31
CA ALA A 297 -3.13 -7.27 33.97
C ALA A 297 -3.35 -8.77 34.19
N SER A 298 -2.30 -9.59 34.04
CA SER A 298 -2.37 -11.04 34.26
C SER A 298 -2.51 -11.44 35.72
N GLU A 299 -2.09 -10.59 36.66
CA GLU A 299 -2.27 -10.79 38.11
C GLU A 299 -3.71 -10.57 38.55
N GLN A 300 -4.54 -9.93 37.72
CA GLN A 300 -5.96 -9.76 38.00
C GLN A 300 -6.73 -10.94 37.40
N THR A 301 -7.40 -11.72 38.20
CA THR A 301 -8.24 -12.84 37.78
C THR A 301 -9.17 -12.41 36.64
N PRO A 302 -9.27 -13.20 35.54
CA PRO A 302 -10.12 -12.85 34.39
C PRO A 302 -11.59 -12.83 34.86
N SER A 303 -12.10 -11.66 35.13
CA SER A 303 -13.52 -11.46 35.35
C SER A 303 -14.12 -10.87 34.11
N GLU A 304 -14.89 -11.69 33.41
CA GLU A 304 -15.94 -11.30 32.46
C GLU A 304 -15.54 -10.44 31.25
N LYS A 305 -15.80 -11.02 30.11
CA LYS A 305 -15.90 -10.47 28.75
C LYS A 305 -16.25 -8.97 28.70
N ASP A 306 -15.29 -8.10 28.86
CA ASP A 306 -15.39 -6.71 28.47
C ASP A 306 -14.47 -6.46 27.27
N TYR A 307 -15.02 -5.86 26.21
CA TYR A 307 -14.29 -5.44 25.03
C TYR A 307 -13.28 -4.33 25.40
N GLY A 308 -12.15 -4.68 25.93
CA GLY A 308 -11.15 -3.74 26.42
C GLY A 308 -10.14 -4.34 27.38
N GLY A 309 -10.10 -5.66 27.53
CA GLY A 309 -9.12 -6.37 28.38
C GLY A 309 -8.51 -7.54 27.61
N LEU A 310 -7.46 -8.09 28.14
CA LEU A 310 -6.79 -9.29 27.64
C LEU A 310 -7.83 -10.40 27.39
N ILE A 311 -8.17 -10.68 26.15
CA ILE A 311 -9.09 -11.74 25.79
C ILE A 311 -8.27 -12.97 25.46
N TYR A 312 -8.21 -13.92 26.41
CA TYR A 312 -7.77 -15.28 26.11
C TYR A 312 -8.94 -16.04 25.53
N GLU A 313 -8.95 -16.32 24.25
CA GLU A 313 -9.91 -17.23 23.63
C GLU A 313 -9.55 -18.71 23.81
N SER A 314 -8.41 -19.06 24.42
CA SER A 314 -8.09 -20.42 24.80
C SER A 314 -8.35 -20.65 26.28
N ASP A 315 -9.20 -21.62 26.65
CA ASP A 315 -9.43 -22.08 28.01
C ASP A 315 -8.16 -22.67 28.68
N ASN A 316 -6.99 -22.62 28.04
CA ASN A 316 -5.81 -23.40 28.35
C ASN A 316 -4.49 -22.61 28.35
N GLY A 317 -4.50 -21.31 28.59
CA GLY A 317 -3.26 -20.53 28.69
C GLY A 317 -3.12 -19.79 30.01
N TYR A 318 -1.89 -19.56 30.46
CA TYR A 318 -1.57 -18.69 31.56
C TYR A 318 -0.29 -17.91 31.28
N ILE A 319 -0.15 -16.72 31.88
CA ILE A 319 1.10 -15.98 31.81
C ILE A 319 2.02 -16.48 32.93
N ASP A 320 3.20 -16.93 32.54
CA ASP A 320 4.28 -17.21 33.46
C ASP A 320 5.02 -15.91 33.80
N THR A 321 4.66 -15.31 34.92
CA THR A 321 5.24 -14.01 35.34
C THR A 321 6.67 -14.15 35.83
N GLU A 322 7.15 -15.35 36.14
CA GLU A 322 8.54 -15.58 36.56
C GLU A 322 9.49 -15.58 35.33
N ASN A 323 9.02 -16.07 34.19
CA ASN A 323 9.80 -16.13 32.95
C ASN A 323 9.36 -15.10 31.92
N GLU A 324 8.37 -14.26 32.22
CA GLU A 324 7.81 -13.24 31.30
C GLU A 324 7.34 -13.83 29.96
N GLN A 325 6.72 -15.01 30.03
CA GLN A 325 6.24 -15.75 28.86
C GLN A 325 4.78 -16.14 29.00
N LEU A 326 4.05 -16.16 27.89
CA LEU A 326 2.73 -16.77 27.82
C LEU A 326 2.89 -18.27 27.56
N VAL A 327 2.38 -19.09 28.45
CA VAL A 327 2.46 -20.56 28.34
C VAL A 327 1.08 -21.11 27.99
N PHE A 328 0.98 -21.78 26.85
CA PHE A 328 -0.22 -22.52 26.48
C PHE A 328 -0.14 -23.94 27.07
N ILE A 329 -1.17 -24.35 27.81
CA ILE A 329 -1.29 -25.73 28.28
C ILE A 329 -1.88 -26.55 27.11
N LYS A 330 -1.07 -27.44 26.54
CA LYS A 330 -1.53 -28.40 25.49
C LYS A 330 -2.38 -29.49 26.08
#